data_cd9d218910ea1a439c02f0910f1e6558
#
_entry.id   cd9d218910ea1a439c02f0910f1e6558
#
_cell.length_a   1.000
_cell.length_b   1.000
_cell.length_c   1.000
_cell.angle_alpha   90.00
_cell.angle_beta   90.00
_cell.angle_gamma   90.00
#
_symmetry.space_group_name_H-M   'P 1'
#
loop_
_entity.id
_entity.type
_entity.pdbx_description
1 polymer ?
#
loop_
_entity_poly.entity_id
_entity_poly.type
_entity_poly.pdbx_seq_one_letter_code
_entity_poly.pdbx_strand_id
1 'polypeptide(L)'
;MGEYLNRELGFTCLGVRLAGHATRPKDMVRSRWTDWTASVEDGYNLLRGAADHIYFVGLSMGGALSLLMSTRLDVKGIVTISAPYVMPDEHPAWQIQLYSYFKTYLPKTKGEPGTGWFDKDAFKGHISYPLNPIRSAAELKILLDKMHMALPKVTVPALLIHSKDDTYVLPENMERIYVGLVNASDKTKLYVTGSGHVVTRDAARQQVFEAARDFIKRINET
;
A
#
# COMPACT_ATOMS: atom_id res chain seq x y z
N MET A 1 11.77 6.16 1.87
CA MET A 1 11.61 5.75 0.45
C MET A 1 11.72 6.96 -0.49
N GLY A 2 10.81 7.95 -0.46
CA GLY A 2 10.87 9.09 -1.38
C GLY A 2 12.20 9.84 -1.36
N GLU A 3 12.68 10.23 -0.19
CA GLU A 3 14.01 10.87 -0.04
C GLU A 3 15.15 9.99 -0.57
N TYR A 4 15.05 8.68 -0.39
CA TYR A 4 16.03 7.73 -0.91
C TYR A 4 16.02 7.71 -2.45
N LEU A 5 14.84 7.56 -3.07
CA LEU A 5 14.72 7.57 -4.53
C LEU A 5 15.13 8.91 -5.15
N ASN A 6 14.81 10.03 -4.49
CA ASN A 6 15.26 11.34 -4.93
C ASN A 6 16.79 11.44 -4.91
N ARG A 7 17.44 11.02 -3.82
CA ARG A 7 18.90 11.08 -3.70
C ARG A 7 19.61 10.16 -4.70
N GLU A 8 19.11 8.93 -4.89
CA GLU A 8 19.78 7.92 -5.71
C GLU A 8 19.49 8.05 -7.22
N LEU A 9 18.31 8.55 -7.59
CA LEU A 9 17.85 8.62 -8.98
C LEU A 9 17.60 10.06 -9.47
N GLY A 10 17.61 11.06 -8.59
CA GLY A 10 17.23 12.43 -8.93
C GLY A 10 15.72 12.62 -9.17
N PHE A 11 14.88 11.65 -8.83
CA PHE A 11 13.45 11.70 -9.11
C PHE A 11 12.71 12.62 -8.16
N THR A 12 11.73 13.36 -8.68
CA THR A 12 10.77 14.07 -7.85
C THR A 12 9.81 13.06 -7.21
N CYS A 13 9.66 13.11 -5.89
CA CYS A 13 8.81 12.20 -5.15
C CYS A 13 7.68 12.95 -4.43
N LEU A 14 6.44 12.56 -4.68
CA LEU A 14 5.26 13.09 -4.01
C LEU A 14 4.69 12.07 -3.03
N GLY A 15 4.72 12.37 -1.75
CA GLY A 15 4.04 11.61 -0.71
C GLY A 15 2.55 11.95 -0.68
N VAL A 16 1.72 11.15 -1.36
CA VAL A 16 0.27 11.38 -1.40
C VAL A 16 -0.35 11.09 -0.03
N ARG A 17 -0.97 12.11 0.58
CA ARG A 17 -1.78 11.96 1.78
C ARG A 17 -3.19 11.53 1.39
N LEU A 18 -3.55 10.30 1.65
CA LEU A 18 -4.90 9.79 1.39
C LEU A 18 -5.92 10.45 2.32
N ALA A 19 -7.14 10.68 1.82
CA ALA A 19 -8.24 11.25 2.59
C ALA A 19 -8.44 10.52 3.93
N GLY A 20 -8.56 11.28 5.01
CA GLY A 20 -8.73 10.76 6.38
C GLY A 20 -7.44 10.24 7.04
N HIS A 21 -6.31 10.13 6.31
CA HIS A 21 -5.02 9.73 6.89
C HIS A 21 -4.24 10.95 7.40
N ALA A 22 -3.40 10.73 8.41
CA ALA A 22 -2.54 11.75 9.03
C ALA A 22 -3.30 13.02 9.49
N THR A 23 -4.53 12.84 9.97
CA THR A 23 -5.39 13.88 10.56
C THR A 23 -5.95 13.38 11.90
N ARG A 24 -7.20 12.93 11.94
CA ARG A 24 -7.88 12.39 13.12
C ARG A 24 -8.67 11.13 12.77
N PRO A 25 -8.85 10.16 13.70
CA PRO A 25 -9.69 8.97 13.47
C PRO A 25 -11.09 9.30 12.94
N LYS A 26 -11.69 10.43 13.41
CA LYS A 26 -12.99 10.93 12.97
C LYS A 26 -13.03 11.24 11.47
N ASP A 27 -11.95 11.72 10.90
CA ASP A 27 -11.87 12.03 9.48
C ASP A 27 -11.79 10.76 8.64
N MET A 28 -11.14 9.73 9.16
CA MET A 28 -11.10 8.39 8.54
C MET A 28 -12.49 7.74 8.49
N VAL A 29 -13.34 7.90 9.52
CA VAL A 29 -14.73 7.38 9.53
C VAL A 29 -15.53 7.90 8.34
N ARG A 30 -15.30 9.15 7.93
CA ARG A 30 -16.00 9.80 6.81
C ARG A 30 -15.45 9.46 5.45
N SER A 31 -14.19 9.00 5.38
CA SER A 31 -13.52 8.69 4.12
C SER A 31 -14.08 7.41 3.50
N ARG A 32 -14.12 7.38 2.18
CA ARG A 32 -14.56 6.26 1.35
C ARG A 32 -13.40 5.80 0.47
N TRP A 33 -13.49 4.59 -0.04
CA TRP A 33 -12.49 4.08 -0.98
C TRP A 33 -12.34 4.99 -2.22
N THR A 34 -13.42 5.63 -2.65
CA THR A 34 -13.40 6.61 -3.74
C THR A 34 -12.58 7.86 -3.40
N ASP A 35 -12.60 8.31 -2.16
CA ASP A 35 -11.79 9.47 -1.73
C ASP A 35 -10.30 9.12 -1.71
N TRP A 36 -9.96 7.85 -1.43
CA TRP A 36 -8.58 7.38 -1.50
C TRP A 36 -8.09 7.31 -2.95
N THR A 37 -8.94 6.79 -3.87
CA THR A 37 -8.59 6.79 -5.29
C THR A 37 -8.48 8.21 -5.85
N ALA A 38 -9.38 9.13 -5.47
CA ALA A 38 -9.29 10.55 -5.82
C ALA A 38 -7.98 11.19 -5.32
N SER A 39 -7.58 10.89 -4.07
CA SER A 39 -6.29 11.40 -3.55
C SER A 39 -5.08 10.93 -4.38
N VAL A 40 -5.10 9.69 -4.90
CA VAL A 40 -4.04 9.19 -5.80
C VAL A 40 -4.11 9.90 -7.14
N GLU A 41 -5.30 10.10 -7.69
CA GLU A 41 -5.51 10.81 -8.96
C GLU A 41 -5.06 12.27 -8.89
N ASP A 42 -5.36 12.97 -7.78
CA ASP A 42 -4.88 14.33 -7.52
C ASP A 42 -3.35 14.38 -7.49
N GLY A 43 -2.72 13.44 -6.78
CA GLY A 43 -1.26 13.33 -6.73
C GLY A 43 -0.64 13.05 -8.11
N TYR A 44 -1.26 12.19 -8.90
CA TYR A 44 -0.86 11.92 -10.29
C TYR A 44 -0.97 13.19 -11.15
N ASN A 45 -2.10 13.89 -11.07
CA ASN A 45 -2.33 15.11 -11.85
C ASN A 45 -1.37 16.25 -11.49
N LEU A 46 -0.90 16.32 -10.24
CA LEU A 46 0.13 17.26 -9.84
C LEU A 46 1.48 16.97 -10.49
N LEU A 47 1.84 15.68 -10.63
CA LEU A 47 3.14 15.28 -11.19
C LEU A 47 3.16 15.25 -12.71
N ARG A 48 2.07 14.86 -13.39
CA ARG A 48 2.04 14.67 -14.84
C ARG A 48 2.37 15.93 -15.64
N GLY A 49 2.24 17.11 -15.05
CA GLY A 49 2.62 18.38 -15.67
C GLY A 49 4.12 18.71 -15.52
N ALA A 50 4.87 17.93 -14.74
CA ALA A 50 6.26 18.17 -14.42
C ALA A 50 7.17 16.95 -14.62
N ALA A 51 6.62 15.81 -15.05
CA ALA A 51 7.36 14.56 -15.23
C ALA A 51 6.84 13.78 -16.43
N ASP A 52 7.75 13.25 -17.24
CA ASP A 52 7.43 12.43 -18.41
C ASP A 52 7.01 11.01 -18.01
N HIS A 53 7.60 10.49 -16.93
CA HIS A 53 7.32 9.14 -16.43
C HIS A 53 6.92 9.19 -14.96
N ILE A 54 5.82 8.52 -14.62
CA ILE A 54 5.31 8.41 -13.26
C ILE A 54 5.32 6.94 -12.82
N TYR A 55 5.76 6.69 -11.60
CA TYR A 55 5.81 5.39 -10.96
C TYR A 55 4.98 5.42 -9.69
N PHE A 56 4.25 4.35 -9.42
CA PHE A 56 3.55 4.20 -8.14
C PHE A 56 4.35 3.30 -7.19
N VAL A 57 4.57 3.79 -5.97
CA VAL A 57 5.17 3.02 -4.88
C VAL A 57 4.23 3.04 -3.70
N GLY A 58 3.67 1.90 -3.32
CA GLY A 58 2.64 1.83 -2.30
C GLY A 58 2.88 0.76 -1.23
N LEU A 59 2.77 1.16 0.05
CA LEU A 59 2.79 0.26 1.19
C LEU A 59 1.37 -0.12 1.60
N SER A 60 1.12 -1.42 1.87
CA SER A 60 -0.14 -1.93 2.40
C SER A 60 -1.33 -1.51 1.51
N MET A 61 -2.34 -0.83 2.03
CA MET A 61 -3.44 -0.26 1.24
C MET A 61 -2.93 0.60 0.06
N GLY A 62 -1.81 1.30 0.22
CA GLY A 62 -1.16 2.05 -0.87
C GLY A 62 -0.73 1.15 -2.02
N GLY A 63 -0.28 -0.07 -1.75
CA GLY A 63 0.01 -1.08 -2.77
C GLY A 63 -1.24 -1.54 -3.53
N ALA A 64 -2.35 -1.78 -2.82
CA ALA A 64 -3.62 -2.11 -3.46
C ALA A 64 -4.15 -0.94 -4.33
N LEU A 65 -4.01 0.30 -3.86
CA LEU A 65 -4.33 1.50 -4.64
C LEU A 65 -3.43 1.64 -5.87
N SER A 66 -2.13 1.38 -5.75
CA SER A 66 -1.20 1.41 -6.89
C SER A 66 -1.61 0.43 -7.98
N LEU A 67 -1.99 -0.80 -7.62
CA LEU A 67 -2.50 -1.81 -8.55
C LEU A 67 -3.80 -1.38 -9.23
N LEU A 68 -4.77 -0.89 -8.45
CA LEU A 68 -6.04 -0.44 -8.99
C LEU A 68 -5.86 0.77 -9.92
N MET A 69 -5.11 1.77 -9.48
CA MET A 69 -4.99 3.04 -10.20
C MET A 69 -4.08 2.97 -11.42
N SER A 70 -3.14 2.02 -11.50
CA SER A 70 -2.35 1.78 -12.70
C SER A 70 -3.18 1.30 -13.90
N THR A 71 -4.42 0.84 -13.68
CA THR A 71 -5.35 0.50 -14.77
C THR A 71 -6.17 1.69 -15.25
N ARG A 72 -6.03 2.84 -14.62
CA ARG A 72 -6.79 4.07 -14.89
C ARG A 72 -5.90 5.26 -15.26
N LEU A 73 -4.66 5.25 -14.83
CA LEU A 73 -3.70 6.33 -14.98
C LEU A 73 -2.47 5.80 -15.73
N ASP A 74 -1.89 6.65 -16.56
CA ASP A 74 -0.71 6.30 -17.35
C ASP A 74 0.55 6.34 -16.47
N VAL A 75 0.99 5.17 -16.00
CA VAL A 75 2.18 5.00 -15.17
C VAL A 75 3.15 4.02 -15.85
N LYS A 76 4.44 4.23 -15.65
CA LYS A 76 5.51 3.40 -16.21
C LYS A 76 5.71 2.08 -15.47
N GLY A 77 5.35 2.03 -14.19
CA GLY A 77 5.51 0.83 -13.37
C GLY A 77 5.04 1.00 -11.94
N ILE A 78 4.93 -0.12 -11.23
CA ILE A 78 4.39 -0.19 -9.87
C ILE A 78 5.35 -0.95 -8.95
N VAL A 79 5.51 -0.43 -7.73
CA VAL A 79 6.14 -1.16 -6.62
C VAL A 79 5.09 -1.31 -5.51
N THR A 80 4.68 -2.53 -5.19
CA THR A 80 3.80 -2.82 -4.07
C THR A 80 4.57 -3.43 -2.92
N ILE A 81 4.32 -2.96 -1.72
CA ILE A 81 5.02 -3.37 -0.51
C ILE A 81 4.00 -3.81 0.53
N SER A 82 4.06 -5.05 1.00
CA SER A 82 3.13 -5.61 1.99
C SER A 82 1.65 -5.39 1.65
N ALA A 83 1.29 -5.47 0.35
CA ALA A 83 -0.06 -5.18 -0.10
C ALA A 83 -1.03 -6.31 0.28
N PRO A 84 -2.23 -5.99 0.85
CA PRO A 84 -3.24 -6.99 1.14
C PRO A 84 -3.97 -7.42 -0.13
N TYR A 85 -4.20 -8.72 -0.27
CA TYR A 85 -5.16 -9.31 -1.20
C TYR A 85 -6.50 -9.52 -0.50
N VAL A 86 -6.48 -10.03 0.73
CA VAL A 86 -7.65 -10.22 1.57
C VAL A 86 -7.45 -9.57 2.94
N MET A 87 -8.56 -9.26 3.59
CA MET A 87 -8.59 -8.92 5.01
C MET A 87 -8.77 -10.18 5.85
N PRO A 88 -8.25 -10.20 7.10
CA PRO A 88 -8.50 -11.31 8.02
C PRO A 88 -9.99 -11.52 8.37
N ASP A 89 -10.80 -10.47 8.25
CA ASP A 89 -12.24 -10.51 8.51
C ASP A 89 -12.99 -11.06 7.29
N GLU A 90 -13.66 -12.19 7.46
CA GLU A 90 -14.41 -12.88 6.41
C GLU A 90 -15.80 -12.29 6.14
N HIS A 91 -16.31 -11.41 7.03
CA HIS A 91 -17.61 -10.80 6.82
C HIS A 91 -17.63 -9.93 5.56
N PRO A 92 -18.71 -9.97 4.77
CA PRO A 92 -18.82 -9.11 3.60
C PRO A 92 -18.89 -7.61 4.00
N ALA A 93 -18.43 -6.74 3.11
CA ALA A 93 -18.33 -5.30 3.38
C ALA A 93 -19.63 -4.68 3.92
N TRP A 94 -20.79 -5.12 3.41
CA TRP A 94 -22.08 -4.59 3.84
C TRP A 94 -22.41 -4.93 5.31
N GLN A 95 -22.00 -6.10 5.82
CA GLN A 95 -22.20 -6.45 7.23
C GLN A 95 -21.30 -5.60 8.14
N ILE A 96 -20.04 -5.41 7.78
CA ILE A 96 -19.11 -4.54 8.49
C ILE A 96 -19.65 -3.10 8.48
N GLN A 97 -20.21 -2.68 7.34
CA GLN A 97 -20.85 -1.38 7.19
C GLN A 97 -22.06 -1.22 8.12
N LEU A 98 -22.95 -2.21 8.15
CA LEU A 98 -24.11 -2.21 9.05
C LEU A 98 -23.66 -2.16 10.52
N TYR A 99 -22.68 -2.96 10.90
CA TYR A 99 -22.14 -2.96 12.26
C TYR A 99 -21.54 -1.60 12.65
N SER A 100 -20.97 -0.87 11.69
CA SER A 100 -20.38 0.47 11.92
C SER A 100 -21.38 1.54 12.37
N TYR A 101 -22.68 1.34 12.17
CA TYR A 101 -23.72 2.23 12.71
C TYR A 101 -23.93 2.06 14.21
N PHE A 102 -23.62 0.88 14.74
CA PHE A 102 -23.77 0.59 16.16
C PHE A 102 -22.45 0.80 16.92
N LYS A 103 -21.32 0.63 16.25
CA LYS A 103 -19.99 0.77 16.85
C LYS A 103 -19.02 1.43 15.87
N THR A 104 -18.51 2.59 16.23
CA THR A 104 -17.64 3.39 15.33
C THR A 104 -16.22 2.88 15.29
N TYR A 105 -15.66 2.42 16.41
CA TYR A 105 -14.26 2.07 16.52
C TYR A 105 -14.04 0.72 17.18
N LEU A 106 -12.99 0.03 16.73
CA LEU A 106 -12.37 -1.09 17.43
C LEU A 106 -10.99 -0.66 17.95
N PRO A 107 -10.58 -1.09 19.16
CA PRO A 107 -9.21 -0.91 19.60
C PRO A 107 -8.26 -1.60 18.60
N LYS A 108 -7.11 -1.02 18.38
CA LYS A 108 -6.02 -1.73 17.70
C LYS A 108 -5.62 -2.92 18.54
N THR A 109 -5.29 -4.01 17.87
CA THR A 109 -5.07 -5.35 18.41
C THR A 109 -4.33 -5.34 19.76
N LYS A 110 -4.78 -6.25 20.62
CA LYS A 110 -4.20 -6.55 21.91
C LYS A 110 -2.83 -7.21 21.72
N GLY A 111 -1.78 -6.43 21.66
CA GLY A 111 -0.40 -6.88 21.67
C GLY A 111 0.45 -5.86 22.43
N GLU A 112 1.60 -6.29 22.93
CA GLU A 112 2.55 -5.35 23.50
C GLU A 112 2.97 -4.32 22.43
N PRO A 113 3.22 -3.06 22.84
CA PRO A 113 3.71 -2.03 21.93
C PRO A 113 4.96 -2.51 21.18
N GLY A 114 4.96 -2.37 19.85
CA GLY A 114 6.07 -2.83 18.99
C GLY A 114 6.04 -4.31 18.63
N THR A 115 4.99 -5.06 18.96
CA THR A 115 4.81 -6.42 18.43
C THR A 115 4.82 -6.38 16.89
N GLY A 116 5.59 -7.27 16.28
CA GLY A 116 5.77 -7.32 14.82
C GLY A 116 6.77 -6.27 14.28
N TRP A 117 7.51 -5.56 15.14
CA TRP A 117 8.61 -4.69 14.74
C TRP A 117 9.96 -5.30 15.17
N PHE A 118 10.91 -5.32 14.25
CA PHE A 118 12.27 -5.78 14.50
C PHE A 118 13.20 -4.62 14.88
N ASP A 119 13.02 -3.44 14.28
CA ASP A 119 13.69 -2.20 14.70
C ASP A 119 12.80 -1.50 15.75
N LYS A 120 13.11 -1.73 17.04
CA LYS A 120 12.34 -1.15 18.16
C LYS A 120 12.50 0.38 18.27
N ASP A 121 13.61 0.94 17.81
CA ASP A 121 13.80 2.38 17.80
C ASP A 121 12.99 3.06 16.71
N ALA A 122 12.91 2.45 15.53
CA ALA A 122 12.03 2.91 14.46
C ALA A 122 10.55 2.87 14.88
N PHE A 123 10.15 1.87 15.69
CA PHE A 123 8.79 1.80 16.24
C PHE A 123 8.45 2.99 17.14
N LYS A 124 9.38 3.49 17.97
CA LYS A 124 9.13 4.66 18.87
C LYS A 124 8.69 5.90 18.08
N GLY A 125 9.17 6.05 16.84
CA GLY A 125 8.78 7.14 15.96
C GLY A 125 7.59 6.82 15.03
N HIS A 126 6.94 5.66 15.21
CA HIS A 126 5.81 5.28 14.38
C HIS A 126 4.51 5.93 14.86
N ILE A 127 3.87 6.68 13.96
CA ILE A 127 2.60 7.35 14.23
C ILE A 127 1.49 6.56 13.54
N SER A 128 0.49 6.17 14.30
CA SER A 128 -0.74 5.55 13.77
C SER A 128 -1.94 5.92 14.64
N TYR A 129 -3.14 5.82 14.10
CA TYR A 129 -4.33 6.01 14.91
C TYR A 129 -4.44 4.93 15.99
N PRO A 130 -4.84 5.28 17.22
CA PRO A 130 -4.97 4.31 18.32
C PRO A 130 -6.16 3.37 18.17
N LEU A 131 -7.11 3.73 17.31
CA LEU A 131 -8.36 3.02 17.06
C LEU A 131 -8.53 2.74 15.57
N ASN A 132 -9.14 1.61 15.25
CA ASN A 132 -9.52 1.24 13.88
C ASN A 132 -10.99 1.63 13.65
N PRO A 133 -11.29 2.58 12.74
CA PRO A 133 -12.67 2.87 12.36
C PRO A 133 -13.28 1.68 11.61
N ILE A 134 -14.38 1.14 12.10
CA ILE A 134 -15.03 -0.05 11.51
C ILE A 134 -15.51 0.26 10.08
N ARG A 135 -16.06 1.45 9.86
CA ARG A 135 -16.49 1.86 8.52
C ARG A 135 -15.35 1.82 7.51
N SER A 136 -14.15 2.24 7.90
CA SER A 136 -12.98 2.24 7.02
C SER A 136 -12.52 0.83 6.68
N ALA A 137 -12.72 -0.16 7.56
CA ALA A 137 -12.46 -1.56 7.25
C ALA A 137 -13.40 -2.06 6.14
N ALA A 138 -14.68 -1.71 6.18
CA ALA A 138 -15.61 -2.02 5.10
C ALA A 138 -15.21 -1.36 3.77
N GLU A 139 -14.77 -0.10 3.81
CA GLU A 139 -14.30 0.62 2.61
C GLU A 139 -13.02 0.00 2.05
N LEU A 140 -12.09 -0.45 2.91
CA LEU A 140 -10.91 -1.18 2.48
C LEU A 140 -11.30 -2.50 1.79
N LYS A 141 -12.27 -3.24 2.32
CA LYS A 141 -12.74 -4.47 1.69
C LYS A 141 -13.31 -4.22 0.29
N ILE A 142 -14.12 -3.17 0.12
CA ILE A 142 -14.61 -2.76 -1.21
C ILE A 142 -13.45 -2.40 -2.13
N LEU A 143 -12.45 -1.65 -1.64
CA LEU A 143 -11.25 -1.33 -2.41
C LEU A 143 -10.52 -2.59 -2.89
N LEU A 144 -10.35 -3.60 -2.01
CA LEU A 144 -9.70 -4.86 -2.37
C LEU A 144 -10.49 -5.62 -3.45
N ASP A 145 -11.82 -5.66 -3.36
CA ASP A 145 -12.68 -6.25 -4.41
C ASP A 145 -12.48 -5.54 -5.76
N LYS A 146 -12.37 -4.20 -5.76
CA LYS A 146 -12.05 -3.43 -6.98
C LYS A 146 -10.64 -3.72 -7.49
N MET A 147 -9.67 -3.86 -6.60
CA MET A 147 -8.31 -4.23 -6.96
C MET A 147 -8.27 -5.63 -7.58
N HIS A 148 -8.98 -6.62 -7.03
CA HIS A 148 -9.07 -7.96 -7.63
C HIS A 148 -9.55 -7.91 -9.09
N MET A 149 -10.59 -7.12 -9.37
CA MET A 149 -11.11 -6.94 -10.73
C MET A 149 -10.14 -6.19 -11.65
N ALA A 150 -9.21 -5.43 -11.08
CA ALA A 150 -8.21 -4.66 -11.79
C ALA A 150 -6.95 -5.49 -12.11
N LEU A 151 -6.57 -6.48 -11.29
CA LEU A 151 -5.34 -7.26 -11.46
C LEU A 151 -5.13 -7.78 -12.89
N PRO A 152 -6.14 -8.42 -13.57
CA PRO A 152 -5.96 -8.89 -14.94
C PRO A 152 -5.79 -7.76 -15.97
N LYS A 153 -6.07 -6.51 -15.60
CA LYS A 153 -5.98 -5.34 -16.47
C LYS A 153 -4.68 -4.57 -16.32
N VAL A 154 -3.86 -4.93 -15.32
CA VAL A 154 -2.54 -4.34 -15.12
C VAL A 154 -1.61 -4.84 -16.23
N THR A 155 -1.08 -3.93 -17.03
CA THR A 155 -0.18 -4.22 -18.15
C THR A 155 1.26 -3.73 -17.90
N VAL A 156 1.44 -2.81 -16.97
CA VAL A 156 2.74 -2.22 -16.67
C VAL A 156 3.62 -3.15 -15.83
N PRO A 157 4.95 -2.96 -15.84
CA PRO A 157 5.86 -3.69 -14.97
C PRO A 157 5.51 -3.54 -13.49
N ALA A 158 5.61 -4.62 -12.72
CA ALA A 158 5.27 -4.66 -11.31
C ALA A 158 6.32 -5.38 -10.46
N LEU A 159 6.83 -4.70 -9.43
CA LEU A 159 7.63 -5.30 -8.36
C LEU A 159 6.75 -5.46 -7.11
N LEU A 160 6.65 -6.69 -6.61
CA LEU A 160 5.95 -7.01 -5.39
C LEU A 160 6.95 -7.36 -4.30
N ILE A 161 6.90 -6.65 -3.17
CA ILE A 161 7.78 -6.87 -2.02
C ILE A 161 6.95 -7.24 -0.81
N HIS A 162 7.34 -8.28 -0.08
CA HIS A 162 6.67 -8.67 1.16
C HIS A 162 7.66 -9.23 2.17
N SER A 163 7.44 -8.96 3.45
CA SER A 163 8.21 -9.62 4.50
C SER A 163 7.61 -10.98 4.84
N LYS A 164 8.47 -12.00 4.96
CA LYS A 164 8.05 -13.33 5.45
C LYS A 164 7.59 -13.30 6.91
N ASP A 165 8.00 -12.29 7.65
CA ASP A 165 7.69 -12.11 9.06
C ASP A 165 6.51 -11.14 9.29
N ASP A 166 5.79 -10.76 8.22
CA ASP A 166 4.58 -9.94 8.33
C ASP A 166 3.43 -10.78 8.89
N THR A 167 3.07 -10.51 10.13
CA THR A 167 1.95 -11.17 10.83
C THR A 167 0.63 -10.41 10.73
N TYR A 168 0.64 -9.22 10.12
CA TYR A 168 -0.55 -8.38 9.95
C TYR A 168 -1.22 -8.59 8.58
N VAL A 169 -0.43 -8.56 7.51
CA VAL A 169 -0.82 -8.99 6.16
C VAL A 169 0.08 -10.16 5.79
N LEU A 170 -0.47 -11.37 5.79
CA LEU A 170 0.31 -12.58 5.59
C LEU A 170 0.96 -12.61 4.20
N PRO A 171 2.19 -13.17 4.08
CA PRO A 171 2.97 -13.18 2.83
C PRO A 171 2.26 -13.82 1.64
N GLU A 172 1.31 -14.73 1.87
CA GLU A 172 0.50 -15.39 0.84
C GLU A 172 -0.35 -14.39 0.03
N ASN A 173 -0.61 -13.21 0.58
CA ASN A 173 -1.28 -12.13 -0.16
C ASN A 173 -0.49 -11.73 -1.40
N MET A 174 0.83 -11.66 -1.31
CA MET A 174 1.70 -11.35 -2.46
C MET A 174 1.58 -12.41 -3.56
N GLU A 175 1.51 -13.70 -3.21
CA GLU A 175 1.34 -14.77 -4.19
C GLU A 175 0.01 -14.64 -4.96
N ARG A 176 -1.08 -14.35 -4.25
CA ARG A 176 -2.38 -14.15 -4.89
C ARG A 176 -2.39 -12.95 -5.84
N ILE A 177 -1.78 -11.84 -5.44
CA ILE A 177 -1.62 -10.66 -6.31
C ILE A 177 -0.78 -11.04 -7.53
N TYR A 178 0.37 -11.71 -7.33
CA TYR A 178 1.27 -12.10 -8.41
C TYR A 178 0.58 -12.99 -9.45
N VAL A 179 -0.20 -13.98 -9.01
CA VAL A 179 -0.98 -14.85 -9.91
C VAL A 179 -2.01 -14.04 -10.68
N GLY A 180 -2.68 -13.07 -10.03
CA GLY A 180 -3.70 -12.22 -10.65
C GLY A 180 -3.15 -11.26 -11.73
N LEU A 181 -1.86 -10.93 -11.71
CA LEU A 181 -1.20 -10.04 -12.67
C LEU A 181 -0.85 -10.78 -13.98
N VAL A 182 -1.87 -11.31 -14.66
CA VAL A 182 -1.69 -12.18 -15.84
C VAL A 182 -1.20 -11.44 -17.09
N ASN A 183 -1.45 -10.14 -17.20
CA ASN A 183 -1.11 -9.31 -18.35
C ASN A 183 0.02 -8.30 -18.07
N ALA A 184 0.60 -8.29 -16.85
CA ALA A 184 1.73 -7.42 -16.56
C ALA A 184 2.92 -7.76 -17.49
N SER A 185 3.50 -6.73 -18.13
CA SER A 185 4.59 -6.89 -19.10
C SER A 185 5.86 -7.50 -18.48
N ASP A 186 6.08 -7.21 -17.21
CA ASP A 186 7.12 -7.79 -16.35
C ASP A 186 6.59 -7.84 -14.93
N LYS A 187 6.82 -8.94 -14.20
CA LYS A 187 6.44 -9.04 -12.79
C LYS A 187 7.48 -9.80 -11.98
N THR A 188 7.92 -9.19 -10.91
CA THR A 188 8.95 -9.73 -10.01
C THR A 188 8.45 -9.75 -8.57
N LYS A 189 8.83 -10.80 -7.83
CA LYS A 189 8.59 -10.91 -6.38
C LYS A 189 9.89 -10.81 -5.61
N LEU A 190 9.87 -10.11 -4.49
CA LEU A 190 10.95 -10.08 -3.51
C LEU A 190 10.39 -10.37 -2.12
N TYR A 191 10.88 -11.43 -1.50
CA TYR A 191 10.68 -11.66 -0.06
C TYR A 191 11.86 -11.10 0.73
N VAL A 192 11.55 -10.37 1.79
CA VAL A 192 12.53 -9.96 2.79
C VAL A 192 12.23 -10.67 4.12
N THR A 193 13.18 -10.65 5.04
CA THR A 193 13.05 -11.20 6.40
C THR A 193 13.54 -10.18 7.43
N GLY A 194 13.23 -10.39 8.69
CA GLY A 194 13.66 -9.50 9.76
C GLY A 194 12.91 -8.16 9.79
N SER A 195 11.68 -8.13 9.28
CA SER A 195 10.82 -6.94 9.34
C SER A 195 9.36 -7.35 9.44
N GLY A 196 8.56 -6.55 10.13
CA GLY A 196 7.11 -6.71 10.15
C GLY A 196 6.41 -6.00 9.00
N HIS A 197 5.13 -5.68 9.22
CA HIS A 197 4.25 -5.11 8.18
C HIS A 197 4.75 -3.78 7.60
N VAL A 198 5.25 -2.87 8.45
CA VAL A 198 5.72 -1.54 8.00
C VAL A 198 7.19 -1.60 7.59
N VAL A 199 7.50 -2.52 6.67
CA VAL A 199 8.87 -2.85 6.25
C VAL A 199 9.67 -1.64 5.76
N THR A 200 9.02 -0.60 5.24
CA THR A 200 9.66 0.65 4.80
C THR A 200 10.23 1.50 5.93
N ARG A 201 9.95 1.14 7.18
CA ARG A 201 10.48 1.80 8.39
C ARG A 201 11.21 0.85 9.32
N ASP A 202 11.03 -0.45 9.14
CA ASP A 202 11.60 -1.49 9.98
C ASP A 202 13.01 -1.91 9.51
N ALA A 203 13.57 -2.94 10.09
CA ALA A 203 14.98 -3.33 9.94
C ALA A 203 15.39 -3.63 8.50
N ALA A 204 14.52 -4.26 7.68
CA ALA A 204 14.81 -4.57 6.27
C ALA A 204 14.56 -3.39 5.30
N ARG A 205 14.28 -2.16 5.79
CA ARG A 205 13.93 -1.00 4.95
C ARG A 205 14.93 -0.71 3.84
N GLN A 206 16.23 -0.89 4.12
CA GLN A 206 17.26 -0.60 3.14
C GLN A 206 17.19 -1.55 1.94
N GLN A 207 17.01 -2.84 2.17
CA GLN A 207 16.85 -3.85 1.11
C GLN A 207 15.61 -3.54 0.23
N VAL A 208 14.51 -3.11 0.85
CA VAL A 208 13.28 -2.72 0.14
C VAL A 208 13.51 -1.47 -0.71
N PHE A 209 14.27 -0.49 -0.20
CA PHE A 209 14.58 0.75 -0.92
C PHE A 209 15.48 0.49 -2.13
N GLU A 210 16.50 -0.34 -1.97
CA GLU A 210 17.41 -0.74 -3.03
C GLU A 210 16.67 -1.51 -4.13
N ALA A 211 15.84 -2.48 -3.77
CA ALA A 211 15.04 -3.23 -4.73
C ALA A 211 14.10 -2.33 -5.54
N ALA A 212 13.43 -1.36 -4.88
CA ALA A 212 12.56 -0.42 -5.56
C ALA A 212 13.36 0.51 -6.51
N ARG A 213 14.54 1.02 -6.06
CA ARG A 213 15.45 1.82 -6.89
C ARG A 213 15.89 1.04 -8.13
N ASP A 214 16.37 -0.17 -7.96
CA ASP A 214 16.93 -0.97 -9.05
C ASP A 214 15.88 -1.36 -10.07
N PHE A 215 14.67 -1.70 -9.58
CA PHE A 215 13.52 -1.95 -10.44
C PHE A 215 13.13 -0.70 -11.25
N ILE A 216 12.94 0.44 -10.60
CA ILE A 216 12.56 1.69 -11.26
C ILE A 216 13.63 2.12 -12.27
N LYS A 217 14.91 2.05 -11.90
CA LYS A 217 16.02 2.36 -12.81
C LYS A 217 15.97 1.48 -14.05
N ARG A 218 15.85 0.17 -13.88
CA ARG A 218 15.78 -0.81 -14.98
C ARG A 218 14.64 -0.52 -15.96
N ILE A 219 13.43 -0.26 -15.47
CA ILE A 219 12.26 -0.01 -16.34
C ILE A 219 12.22 1.43 -16.90
N ASN A 220 13.03 2.34 -16.37
CA ASN A 220 13.17 3.69 -16.92
C ASN A 220 14.10 3.74 -18.12
N GLU A 221 15.03 2.79 -18.22
CA GLU A 221 16.02 2.67 -19.31
C GLU A 221 15.46 1.91 -20.53
N THR A 222 14.27 1.30 -20.40
CA THR A 222 13.53 0.60 -21.47
C THR A 222 12.42 1.47 -22.05
#